data_4d7e6224a4ecb64089a0925e4c63fcef
#
_entry.id   4d7e6224a4ecb64089a0925e4c63fcef
#
_cell.length_a   1.000
_cell.length_b   1.000
_cell.length_c   1.000
_cell.angle_alpha   90.00
_cell.angle_beta   90.00
_cell.angle_gamma   90.00
#
_symmetry.space_group_name_H-M   'P 1'
#
loop_
_entity.id
_entity.type
_entity.pdbx_description
1 polymer ?
#
loop_
_entity_poly.entity_id
_entity_poly.type
_entity_poly.pdbx_seq_one_letter_code
_entity_poly.pdbx_strand_id
1 'polypeptide(L)'
;MTIPIHRLNRSDETHEGMSRRMFLMTTTMAGITTSAMLGGAAFAASNVLNETLGASLLRMVQDIYPHPDILQLSHYKAIVATVTSNAVSNSDMAKDLTEGLGKIDAKAQELFGVPYVDIENPDAREGILRHFQHASFFQGVRWTAYFGIYDNKDVWPLLGYEGSSVEHGGYIDRGFSDITFVPEGPTLEERMAEVQ
;
A
#
# COMPACT_ATOMS: atom_id res chain seq x y z
N MET A 1 47.62 38.21 9.38
CA MET A 1 46.62 37.87 10.43
C MET A 1 45.84 36.69 9.92
N THR A 2 46.25 35.47 10.29
CA THR A 2 45.78 34.21 9.71
C THR A 2 44.82 33.59 10.70
N ILE A 3 43.53 33.36 10.26
CA ILE A 3 42.50 32.76 11.10
C ILE A 3 42.58 31.26 10.95
N PRO A 4 42.72 30.47 12.03
CA PRO A 4 42.75 29.01 11.96
C PRO A 4 41.35 28.45 11.75
N ILE A 5 41.18 27.61 10.72
CA ILE A 5 39.95 26.85 10.46
C ILE A 5 39.90 25.70 11.45
N HIS A 6 38.94 25.75 12.40
CA HIS A 6 38.62 24.67 13.31
C HIS A 6 37.92 23.57 12.50
N ARG A 7 38.61 22.43 12.35
CA ARG A 7 38.02 21.18 11.84
C ARG A 7 37.05 20.64 12.88
N LEU A 8 35.76 20.76 12.60
CA LEU A 8 34.75 20.06 13.38
C LEU A 8 34.88 18.55 13.14
N ASN A 9 35.24 17.86 14.21
CA ASN A 9 35.26 16.40 14.30
C ASN A 9 33.83 15.90 14.23
N ARG A 10 33.45 15.33 13.09
CA ARG A 10 32.13 14.69 12.90
C ARG A 10 32.25 13.30 13.54
N SER A 11 31.71 13.16 14.73
CA SER A 11 31.49 11.85 15.37
C SER A 11 30.64 10.98 14.43
N ASP A 12 31.18 9.81 14.10
CA ASP A 12 30.49 8.72 13.38
C ASP A 12 29.28 8.27 14.17
N GLU A 13 28.11 8.80 13.88
CA GLU A 13 26.86 8.13 14.17
C GLU A 13 26.64 7.08 13.08
N THR A 14 26.94 5.85 13.42
CA THR A 14 26.59 4.66 12.61
C THR A 14 25.08 4.56 12.52
N HIS A 15 24.48 5.21 11.53
CA HIS A 15 23.18 4.84 11.06
C HIS A 15 23.28 3.43 10.45
N GLU A 16 22.82 2.42 11.14
CA GLU A 16 22.52 1.10 10.56
C GLU A 16 21.41 1.27 9.52
N GLY A 17 21.78 1.84 8.41
CA GLY A 17 20.95 1.87 7.20
C GLY A 17 20.89 0.46 6.64
N MET A 18 19.69 -0.11 6.63
CA MET A 18 19.39 -1.38 5.97
C MET A 18 19.98 -1.35 4.55
N SER A 19 21.02 -2.17 4.33
CA SER A 19 21.79 -2.19 3.08
C SER A 19 20.87 -2.51 1.91
N ARG A 20 20.97 -1.74 0.82
CA ARG A 20 20.26 -1.98 -0.45
C ARG A 20 20.46 -3.39 -1.01
N ARG A 21 21.52 -4.09 -0.58
CA ARG A 21 21.77 -5.50 -0.90
C ARG A 21 20.84 -6.47 -0.18
N MET A 22 20.37 -6.12 1.02
CA MET A 22 19.44 -6.97 1.79
C MET A 22 18.01 -6.87 1.23
N PHE A 23 17.65 -5.74 0.62
CA PHE A 23 16.37 -5.56 -0.05
C PHE A 23 16.27 -6.39 -1.36
N LEU A 24 17.38 -6.60 -2.06
CA LEU A 24 17.41 -7.35 -3.32
C LEU A 24 17.48 -8.86 -3.16
N MET A 25 17.75 -9.39 -1.96
CA MET A 25 17.81 -10.86 -1.74
C MET A 25 16.47 -11.50 -1.41
N THR A 26 15.40 -10.75 -1.19
CA THR A 26 14.05 -11.28 -0.92
C THR A 26 13.16 -11.37 -2.16
N THR A 27 13.66 -11.00 -3.34
CA THR A 27 12.93 -11.12 -4.61
C THR A 27 13.42 -12.30 -5.46
N THR A 28 13.55 -13.48 -4.86
CA THR A 28 13.78 -14.69 -5.65
C THR A 28 12.46 -15.40 -5.87
N MET A 29 11.87 -15.13 -7.04
CA MET A 29 11.18 -16.05 -7.93
C MET A 29 10.46 -17.24 -7.27
N ALA A 30 9.17 -17.08 -7.00
CA ALA A 30 8.27 -18.21 -7.14
C ALA A 30 7.57 -18.07 -8.50
N GLY A 31 8.02 -18.83 -9.48
CA GLY A 31 7.33 -18.99 -10.76
C GLY A 31 5.92 -19.51 -10.49
N ILE A 32 4.92 -18.70 -10.77
CA ILE A 32 3.52 -19.11 -10.72
C ILE A 32 3.23 -19.84 -12.02
N THR A 33 3.33 -21.17 -11.96
CA THR A 33 2.70 -22.03 -12.96
C THR A 33 1.19 -21.90 -12.79
N THR A 34 0.53 -21.45 -13.86
CA THR A 34 -0.92 -21.47 -14.05
C THR A 34 -1.50 -22.83 -13.62
N SER A 35 -2.26 -22.83 -12.53
CA SER A 35 -3.24 -23.86 -12.24
C SER A 35 -4.53 -23.17 -11.82
N ALA A 36 -5.41 -23.01 -12.79
CA ALA A 36 -6.82 -22.80 -12.56
C ALA A 36 -7.37 -24.02 -11.81
N MET A 37 -7.86 -23.80 -10.62
CA MET A 37 -8.73 -24.53 -9.72
C MET A 37 -8.16 -24.48 -8.31
N LEU A 38 -8.81 -23.66 -7.47
CA LEU A 38 -9.09 -23.90 -6.06
C LEU A 38 -9.65 -22.62 -5.42
N GLY A 39 -10.89 -22.31 -5.79
CA GLY A 39 -11.69 -21.42 -4.96
C GLY A 39 -12.05 -22.17 -3.68
N GLY A 40 -11.36 -21.89 -2.57
CA GLY A 40 -11.73 -22.42 -1.27
C GLY A 40 -10.59 -22.75 -0.29
N ALA A 41 -9.34 -22.90 -0.75
CA ALA A 41 -8.27 -23.41 0.10
C ALA A 41 -7.24 -22.36 0.56
N ALA A 42 -7.29 -21.12 0.07
CA ALA A 42 -6.27 -20.11 0.40
C ALA A 42 -6.42 -19.49 1.80
N PHE A 43 -7.56 -19.66 2.47
CA PHE A 43 -7.77 -19.18 3.84
C PHE A 43 -7.36 -20.18 4.94
N ALA A 44 -7.12 -21.44 4.59
CA ALA A 44 -6.83 -22.49 5.58
C ALA A 44 -5.33 -22.66 5.90
N ALA A 45 -4.42 -21.94 5.26
CA ALA A 45 -2.98 -22.24 5.35
C ALA A 45 -2.17 -21.34 6.27
N SER A 46 -2.74 -20.35 6.94
CA SER A 46 -1.97 -19.53 7.88
C SER A 46 -2.61 -19.50 9.27
N ASN A 47 -2.02 -20.26 10.19
CA ASN A 47 -2.28 -20.20 11.63
C ASN A 47 -1.92 -18.84 12.28
N VAL A 48 -1.61 -17.81 11.50
CA VAL A 48 -1.22 -16.49 11.99
C VAL A 48 -2.42 -15.63 12.32
N LEU A 49 -3.45 -15.67 11.46
CA LEU A 49 -4.69 -14.91 11.67
C LEU A 49 -5.87 -15.86 11.80
N ASN A 50 -6.73 -15.62 12.78
CA ASN A 50 -8.06 -16.25 12.80
C ASN A 50 -8.96 -15.64 11.70
N GLU A 51 -10.11 -16.24 11.48
CA GLU A 51 -11.05 -15.82 10.41
C GLU A 51 -11.49 -14.35 10.57
N THR A 52 -11.75 -13.91 11.80
CA THR A 52 -12.16 -12.52 12.10
C THR A 52 -11.06 -11.52 11.73
N LEU A 53 -9.81 -11.76 12.18
CA LEU A 53 -8.68 -10.88 11.86
C LEU A 53 -8.35 -10.91 10.37
N GLY A 54 -8.55 -12.03 9.69
CA GLY A 54 -8.41 -12.12 8.24
C GLY A 54 -9.43 -11.27 7.50
N ALA A 55 -10.68 -11.23 7.99
CA ALA A 55 -11.72 -10.37 7.46
C ALA A 55 -11.41 -8.88 7.71
N SER A 56 -10.95 -8.53 8.93
CA SER A 56 -10.52 -7.17 9.28
C SER A 56 -9.35 -6.71 8.40
N LEU A 57 -8.36 -7.58 8.14
CA LEU A 57 -7.24 -7.27 7.26
C LEU A 57 -7.70 -7.02 5.82
N LEU A 58 -8.59 -7.86 5.28
CA LEU A 58 -9.15 -7.68 3.94
C LEU A 58 -9.89 -6.35 3.82
N ARG A 59 -10.73 -6.04 4.80
CA ARG A 59 -11.46 -4.76 4.84
C ARG A 59 -10.52 -3.58 4.94
N MET A 60 -9.49 -3.66 5.80
CA MET A 60 -8.46 -2.63 5.95
C MET A 60 -7.75 -2.33 4.62
N VAL A 61 -7.36 -3.36 3.86
CA VAL A 61 -6.69 -3.17 2.55
C VAL A 61 -7.63 -2.49 1.55
N GLN A 62 -8.91 -2.85 1.53
CA GLN A 62 -9.92 -2.20 0.70
C GLN A 62 -10.15 -0.74 1.06
N ASP A 63 -10.14 -0.40 2.36
CA ASP A 63 -10.36 0.97 2.83
C ASP A 63 -9.10 1.85 2.66
N ILE A 64 -7.88 1.28 2.68
CA ILE A 64 -6.64 2.04 2.41
C ILE A 64 -6.52 2.40 0.91
N TYR A 65 -6.92 1.52 0.01
CA TYR A 65 -6.87 1.72 -1.44
C TYR A 65 -8.24 1.38 -2.08
N PRO A 66 -9.24 2.27 -1.94
CA PRO A 66 -10.59 2.01 -2.39
C PRO A 66 -10.71 2.20 -3.92
N HIS A 67 -10.57 1.13 -4.67
CA HIS A 67 -10.76 1.10 -6.13
C HIS A 67 -11.89 0.13 -6.50
N PRO A 68 -13.14 0.32 -6.03
CA PRO A 68 -14.22 -0.65 -6.19
C PRO A 68 -14.60 -0.89 -7.65
N ASP A 69 -14.43 0.12 -8.52
CA ASP A 69 -14.78 0.04 -9.94
C ASP A 69 -13.67 -0.54 -10.81
N ILE A 70 -12.44 -0.63 -10.28
CA ILE A 70 -11.24 -1.03 -11.02
C ILE A 70 -10.75 -2.40 -10.55
N LEU A 71 -10.64 -2.59 -9.22
CA LEU A 71 -10.06 -3.79 -8.64
C LEU A 71 -11.14 -4.78 -8.18
N GLN A 72 -11.02 -6.02 -8.65
CA GLN A 72 -11.84 -7.11 -8.18
C GLN A 72 -11.40 -7.58 -6.78
N LEU A 73 -12.29 -8.22 -6.05
CA LEU A 73 -12.00 -8.80 -4.73
C LEU A 73 -10.80 -9.75 -4.74
N SER A 74 -10.54 -10.43 -5.86
CA SER A 74 -9.39 -11.32 -6.05
C SER A 74 -8.05 -10.59 -5.88
N HIS A 75 -7.92 -9.35 -6.36
CA HIS A 75 -6.71 -8.54 -6.20
C HIS A 75 -6.45 -8.23 -4.72
N TYR A 76 -7.47 -7.82 -3.98
CA TYR A 76 -7.35 -7.56 -2.54
C TYR A 76 -7.01 -8.83 -1.74
N LYS A 77 -7.62 -9.99 -2.11
CA LYS A 77 -7.29 -11.28 -1.49
C LYS A 77 -5.84 -11.71 -1.74
N ALA A 78 -5.29 -11.43 -2.93
CA ALA A 78 -3.88 -11.71 -3.24
C ALA A 78 -2.94 -10.86 -2.37
N ILE A 79 -3.29 -9.60 -2.10
CA ILE A 79 -2.54 -8.74 -1.19
C ILE A 79 -2.57 -9.29 0.24
N VAL A 80 -3.76 -9.67 0.73
CA VAL A 80 -3.92 -10.29 2.05
C VAL A 80 -3.07 -11.55 2.17
N ALA A 81 -3.05 -12.39 1.15
CA ALA A 81 -2.21 -13.60 1.10
C ALA A 81 -0.71 -13.25 1.21
N THR A 82 -0.27 -12.19 0.52
CA THR A 82 1.12 -11.71 0.59
C THR A 82 1.47 -11.20 1.99
N VAL A 83 0.62 -10.35 2.59
CA VAL A 83 0.81 -9.85 3.98
C VAL A 83 0.91 -11.02 4.96
N THR A 84 0.01 -11.98 4.83
CA THR A 84 -0.03 -13.16 5.72
C THR A 84 1.20 -14.05 5.53
N SER A 85 1.64 -14.27 4.30
CA SER A 85 2.86 -15.03 3.98
C SER A 85 4.11 -14.38 4.58
N ASN A 86 4.22 -13.05 4.49
CA ASN A 86 5.32 -12.30 5.10
C ASN A 86 5.30 -12.45 6.63
N ALA A 87 4.12 -12.41 7.25
CA ALA A 87 3.95 -12.61 8.69
C ALA A 87 4.31 -14.03 9.13
N VAL A 88 3.94 -15.07 8.35
CA VAL A 88 4.36 -16.46 8.62
C VAL A 88 5.87 -16.60 8.67
N SER A 89 6.59 -15.87 7.83
CA SER A 89 8.04 -15.92 7.73
C SER A 89 8.78 -15.13 8.82
N ASN A 90 8.06 -14.29 9.58
CA ASN A 90 8.63 -13.42 10.60
C ASN A 90 7.70 -13.31 11.83
N SER A 91 8.11 -13.89 12.94
CA SER A 91 7.31 -13.94 14.17
C SER A 91 6.98 -12.56 14.75
N ASP A 92 7.89 -11.59 14.64
CA ASP A 92 7.68 -10.24 15.16
C ASP A 92 6.66 -9.50 14.31
N MET A 93 6.72 -9.68 12.99
CA MET A 93 5.72 -9.15 12.07
C MET A 93 4.35 -9.82 12.30
N ALA A 94 4.30 -11.12 12.52
CA ALA A 94 3.07 -11.83 12.85
C ALA A 94 2.40 -11.28 14.11
N LYS A 95 3.20 -11.07 15.15
CA LYS A 95 2.74 -10.50 16.42
C LYS A 95 2.24 -9.07 16.23
N ASP A 96 3.03 -8.21 15.59
CA ASP A 96 2.69 -6.80 15.33
C ASP A 96 1.39 -6.67 14.51
N LEU A 97 1.24 -7.50 13.47
CA LEU A 97 0.03 -7.56 12.64
C LEU A 97 -1.20 -8.00 13.46
N THR A 98 -1.08 -9.08 14.23
CA THR A 98 -2.18 -9.63 15.02
C THR A 98 -2.63 -8.67 16.11
N GLU A 99 -1.68 -8.10 16.85
CA GLU A 99 -1.97 -7.09 17.88
C GLU A 99 -2.54 -5.80 17.26
N GLY A 100 -2.00 -5.38 16.11
CA GLY A 100 -2.46 -4.20 15.39
C GLY A 100 -3.90 -4.30 14.91
N LEU A 101 -4.27 -5.42 14.29
CA LEU A 101 -5.65 -5.70 13.88
C LEU A 101 -6.59 -5.79 15.08
N GLY A 102 -6.14 -6.42 16.19
CA GLY A 102 -6.91 -6.45 17.43
C GLY A 102 -7.17 -5.05 18.01
N LYS A 103 -6.21 -4.13 17.90
CA LYS A 103 -6.38 -2.71 18.31
C LYS A 103 -7.38 -1.97 17.43
N ILE A 104 -7.40 -2.26 16.12
CA ILE A 104 -8.41 -1.70 15.20
C ILE A 104 -9.82 -2.16 15.63
N ASP A 105 -10.00 -3.45 15.85
CA ASP A 105 -11.31 -3.99 16.29
C ASP A 105 -11.71 -3.47 17.67
N ALA A 106 -10.78 -3.37 18.62
CA ALA A 106 -11.04 -2.79 19.93
C ALA A 106 -11.49 -1.33 19.83
N LYS A 107 -10.85 -0.54 18.93
CA LYS A 107 -11.23 0.86 18.70
C LYS A 107 -12.60 0.97 18.02
N ALA A 108 -12.93 0.06 17.11
CA ALA A 108 -14.24 -0.03 16.50
C ALA A 108 -15.34 -0.33 17.54
N GLN A 109 -15.10 -1.30 18.42
CA GLN A 109 -15.99 -1.62 19.53
C GLN A 109 -16.18 -0.44 20.49
N GLU A 110 -15.10 0.26 20.83
CA GLU A 110 -15.16 1.45 21.71
C GLU A 110 -16.03 2.56 21.13
N LEU A 111 -15.89 2.85 19.83
CA LEU A 111 -16.55 3.99 19.20
C LEU A 111 -17.93 3.69 18.65
N PHE A 112 -18.16 2.46 18.16
CA PHE A 112 -19.36 2.09 17.40
C PHE A 112 -20.10 0.87 17.97
N GLY A 113 -19.52 0.14 18.93
CA GLY A 113 -20.13 -1.04 19.54
C GLY A 113 -20.17 -2.27 18.64
N VAL A 114 -19.48 -2.25 17.49
CA VAL A 114 -19.41 -3.35 16.52
C VAL A 114 -17.97 -3.59 16.07
N PRO A 115 -17.62 -4.80 15.56
CA PRO A 115 -16.30 -5.05 14.96
C PRO A 115 -16.04 -4.11 13.76
N TYR A 116 -14.77 -3.90 13.45
CA TYR A 116 -14.36 -3.01 12.35
C TYR A 116 -15.00 -3.38 11.00
N VAL A 117 -15.11 -4.66 10.71
CA VAL A 117 -15.70 -5.18 9.45
C VAL A 117 -17.19 -4.86 9.31
N ASP A 118 -17.91 -4.71 10.42
CA ASP A 118 -19.36 -4.51 10.47
C ASP A 118 -19.75 -3.02 10.47
N ILE A 119 -18.76 -2.10 10.49
CA ILE A 119 -19.02 -0.67 10.34
C ILE A 119 -19.40 -0.40 8.88
N GLU A 120 -20.62 0.02 8.61
CA GLU A 120 -21.12 0.30 7.26
C GLU A 120 -20.51 1.57 6.67
N ASN A 121 -20.39 2.65 7.48
CA ASN A 121 -19.92 3.94 7.03
C ASN A 121 -18.40 3.92 6.74
N PRO A 122 -17.98 4.15 5.47
CA PRO A 122 -16.57 4.16 5.09
C PRO A 122 -15.77 5.29 5.77
N ASP A 123 -16.36 6.46 6.00
CA ASP A 123 -15.66 7.58 6.66
C ASP A 123 -15.36 7.26 8.13
N ALA A 124 -16.26 6.52 8.79
CA ALA A 124 -16.04 6.05 10.16
C ALA A 124 -14.87 5.04 10.22
N ARG A 125 -14.81 4.11 9.26
CA ARG A 125 -13.69 3.16 9.16
C ARG A 125 -12.37 3.88 8.84
N GLU A 126 -12.39 4.83 7.93
CA GLU A 126 -11.22 5.66 7.62
C GLU A 126 -10.74 6.42 8.87
N GLY A 127 -11.64 7.00 9.66
CA GLY A 127 -11.32 7.67 10.91
C GLY A 127 -10.56 6.77 11.90
N ILE A 128 -10.97 5.49 12.01
CA ILE A 128 -10.24 4.50 12.82
C ILE A 128 -8.85 4.25 12.24
N LEU A 129 -8.74 4.02 10.92
CA LEU A 129 -7.47 3.74 10.27
C LEU A 129 -6.48 4.91 10.40
N ARG A 130 -6.95 6.15 10.30
CA ARG A 130 -6.13 7.36 10.51
C ARG A 130 -5.51 7.41 11.91
N HIS A 131 -6.19 6.89 12.93
CA HIS A 131 -5.64 6.80 14.28
C HIS A 131 -4.39 5.92 14.34
N PHE A 132 -4.32 4.88 13.50
CA PHE A 132 -3.21 3.93 13.45
C PHE A 132 -2.21 4.17 12.31
N GLN A 133 -2.35 5.25 11.53
CA GLN A 133 -1.59 5.49 10.31
C GLN A 133 -0.06 5.46 10.47
N HIS A 134 0.46 5.75 11.66
CA HIS A 134 1.89 5.75 11.96
C HIS A 134 2.38 4.45 12.64
N ALA A 135 1.50 3.50 12.91
CA ALA A 135 1.87 2.23 13.51
C ALA A 135 2.61 1.33 12.50
N SER A 136 3.56 0.52 12.98
CA SER A 136 4.41 -0.35 12.17
C SER A 136 3.60 -1.34 11.35
N PHE A 137 2.63 -2.03 11.97
CA PHE A 137 1.75 -2.97 11.27
C PHE A 137 0.97 -2.28 10.14
N PHE A 138 0.44 -1.06 10.40
CA PHE A 138 -0.31 -0.31 9.40
C PHE A 138 0.57 0.03 8.19
N GLN A 139 1.77 0.52 8.44
CA GLN A 139 2.72 0.85 7.38
C GLN A 139 3.14 -0.39 6.58
N GLY A 140 3.35 -1.53 7.25
CA GLY A 140 3.65 -2.80 6.60
C GLY A 140 2.52 -3.25 5.65
N VAL A 141 1.28 -3.22 6.12
CA VAL A 141 0.10 -3.54 5.30
C VAL A 141 -0.04 -2.54 4.14
N ARG A 142 0.08 -1.24 4.40
CA ARG A 142 -0.04 -0.18 3.40
C ARG A 142 0.99 -0.33 2.28
N TRP A 143 2.25 -0.58 2.61
CA TRP A 143 3.30 -0.76 1.60
C TRP A 143 3.12 -2.04 0.80
N THR A 144 2.74 -3.14 1.44
CA THR A 144 2.44 -4.39 0.72
C THR A 144 1.27 -4.21 -0.24
N ALA A 145 0.23 -3.51 0.19
CA ALA A 145 -0.92 -3.19 -0.66
C ALA A 145 -0.54 -2.25 -1.82
N TYR A 146 0.27 -1.23 -1.55
CA TYR A 146 0.77 -0.31 -2.58
C TYR A 146 1.46 -1.06 -3.73
N PHE A 147 2.45 -1.89 -3.40
CA PHE A 147 3.17 -2.67 -4.41
C PHE A 147 2.28 -3.74 -5.06
N GLY A 148 1.40 -4.38 -4.28
CA GLY A 148 0.47 -5.39 -4.79
C GLY A 148 -0.54 -4.84 -5.82
N ILE A 149 -0.82 -3.54 -5.78
CA ILE A 149 -1.70 -2.85 -6.74
C ILE A 149 -0.87 -2.21 -7.86
N TYR A 150 0.04 -1.30 -7.51
CA TYR A 150 0.66 -0.40 -8.49
C TYR A 150 1.90 -0.96 -9.17
N ASP A 151 2.50 -2.04 -8.64
CA ASP A 151 3.57 -2.81 -9.31
C ASP A 151 3.05 -4.09 -9.98
N ASN A 152 1.74 -4.28 -10.00
CA ASN A 152 1.11 -5.44 -10.60
C ASN A 152 0.79 -5.17 -12.08
N LYS A 153 1.47 -5.88 -12.98
CA LYS A 153 1.29 -5.74 -14.44
C LYS A 153 -0.13 -6.07 -14.93
N ASP A 154 -0.88 -6.91 -14.21
CA ASP A 154 -2.27 -7.24 -14.54
C ASP A 154 -3.23 -6.09 -14.19
N VAL A 155 -2.84 -5.24 -13.25
CA VAL A 155 -3.62 -4.08 -12.81
C VAL A 155 -3.31 -2.83 -13.65
N TRP A 156 -2.12 -2.72 -14.23
CA TRP A 156 -1.70 -1.55 -15.02
C TRP A 156 -2.68 -1.17 -16.12
N PRO A 157 -3.16 -2.10 -16.98
CA PRO A 157 -4.13 -1.75 -18.01
C PRO A 157 -5.47 -1.24 -17.43
N LEU A 158 -5.88 -1.76 -16.26
CA LEU A 158 -7.10 -1.33 -15.59
C LEU A 158 -7.00 0.11 -15.08
N LEU A 159 -5.78 0.55 -14.73
CA LEU A 159 -5.47 1.92 -14.31
C LEU A 159 -5.13 2.84 -15.50
N GLY A 160 -5.13 2.34 -16.73
CA GLY A 160 -4.72 3.10 -17.92
C GLY A 160 -3.20 3.32 -18.02
N TYR A 161 -2.39 2.56 -17.24
CA TYR A 161 -0.94 2.63 -17.32
C TYR A 161 -0.40 1.61 -18.32
N GLU A 162 0.31 2.10 -19.33
CA GLU A 162 0.83 1.27 -20.44
C GLU A 162 2.18 0.58 -20.15
N GLY A 163 2.71 0.76 -18.95
CA GLY A 163 4.00 0.21 -18.56
C GLY A 163 5.16 1.20 -18.75
N SER A 164 6.38 0.68 -18.52
CA SER A 164 7.61 1.49 -18.62
C SER A 164 7.91 1.89 -20.07
N SER A 165 8.09 3.18 -20.32
CA SER A 165 8.48 3.69 -21.63
C SER A 165 9.84 3.16 -22.10
N VAL A 166 10.71 2.76 -21.17
CA VAL A 166 12.05 2.22 -21.47
C VAL A 166 11.96 0.94 -22.31
N GLU A 167 10.97 0.07 -22.04
CA GLU A 167 10.72 -1.16 -22.78
C GLU A 167 10.26 -0.90 -24.25
N HIS A 168 9.85 0.35 -24.54
CA HIS A 168 9.31 0.79 -25.84
C HIS A 168 10.17 1.88 -26.51
N GLY A 169 11.45 1.98 -26.15
CA GLY A 169 12.36 2.97 -26.77
C GLY A 169 12.33 4.37 -26.13
N GLY A 170 11.74 4.52 -24.97
CA GLY A 170 11.63 5.80 -24.25
C GLY A 170 10.39 6.59 -24.65
N TYR A 171 10.47 7.92 -24.50
CA TYR A 171 9.35 8.83 -24.77
C TYR A 171 9.33 9.42 -26.21
N ILE A 172 10.15 8.90 -27.14
CA ILE A 172 10.27 9.46 -28.49
C ILE A 172 8.91 9.43 -29.21
N ASP A 173 8.17 8.33 -29.07
CA ASP A 173 6.89 8.10 -29.74
C ASP A 173 5.72 7.88 -28.74
N ARG A 174 5.91 8.22 -27.45
CA ARG A 174 4.93 7.96 -26.40
C ARG A 174 4.82 9.14 -25.43
N GLY A 175 3.65 9.27 -24.79
CA GLY A 175 3.45 10.27 -23.73
C GLY A 175 3.09 11.65 -24.25
N PHE A 176 2.75 11.79 -25.52
CA PHE A 176 2.34 13.06 -26.15
C PHE A 176 0.82 13.20 -26.25
N SER A 177 0.06 12.29 -25.67
CA SER A 177 -1.40 12.38 -25.65
C SER A 177 -1.82 13.48 -24.69
N ASP A 178 -2.56 14.47 -25.22
CA ASP A 178 -3.11 15.53 -24.38
C ASP A 178 -4.13 14.96 -23.39
N ILE A 179 -4.13 15.50 -22.18
CA ILE A 179 -5.09 15.16 -21.15
C ILE A 179 -6.43 15.78 -21.50
N THR A 180 -7.35 15.00 -22.07
CA THR A 180 -8.65 15.47 -22.55
C THR A 180 -9.73 15.55 -21.48
N PHE A 181 -9.50 14.99 -20.29
CA PHE A 181 -10.44 14.96 -19.17
C PHE A 181 -10.27 16.12 -18.18
N VAL A 182 -9.22 16.93 -18.33
CA VAL A 182 -9.05 18.13 -17.52
C VAL A 182 -9.89 19.24 -18.13
N PRO A 183 -10.82 19.85 -17.39
CA PRO A 183 -11.57 21.01 -17.86
C PRO A 183 -10.60 22.13 -18.27
N GLU A 184 -10.92 22.82 -19.35
CA GLU A 184 -10.17 24.02 -19.72
C GLU A 184 -10.18 24.98 -18.53
N GLY A 185 -8.98 25.39 -18.09
CA GLY A 185 -8.86 26.37 -17.01
C GLY A 185 -9.42 27.72 -17.44
N PRO A 186 -9.67 28.63 -16.49
CA PRO A 186 -10.17 29.96 -16.82
C PRO A 186 -9.21 30.66 -17.78
N THR A 187 -9.80 31.31 -18.75
CA THR A 187 -9.07 32.10 -19.76
C THR A 187 -8.26 33.23 -19.10
N LEU A 188 -7.31 33.80 -19.83
CA LEU A 188 -6.53 34.92 -19.32
C LEU A 188 -7.44 36.13 -18.98
N GLU A 189 -8.50 36.35 -19.79
CA GLU A 189 -9.48 37.44 -19.57
C GLU A 189 -10.27 37.23 -18.27
N GLU A 190 -10.74 35.99 -18.02
CA GLU A 190 -11.45 35.64 -16.79
C GLU A 190 -10.57 35.83 -15.55
N ARG A 191 -9.31 35.38 -15.61
CA ARG A 191 -8.35 35.60 -14.52
C ARG A 191 -8.01 37.08 -14.29
N MET A 192 -7.95 37.87 -15.33
CA MET A 192 -7.72 39.32 -15.21
C MET A 192 -8.94 40.07 -14.65
N ALA A 193 -10.15 39.57 -14.90
CA ALA A 193 -11.39 40.14 -14.34
C ALA A 193 -11.54 39.92 -12.82
N GLU A 194 -10.97 38.81 -12.29
CA GLU A 194 -10.98 38.51 -10.83
C GLU A 194 -10.03 39.40 -10.02
N VAL A 195 -9.08 40.08 -10.65
CA VAL A 195 -8.06 40.91 -9.99
C VAL A 195 -8.43 42.41 -9.97
N GLN A 196 -9.55 42.80 -10.59
CA GLN A 196 -10.10 44.17 -10.54
C GLN A 196 -11.19 44.34 -9.50
#